data_f8569836796daa96eaddb5d29c845c11
#
_entry.id   f8569836796daa96eaddb5d29c845c11
#
_cell.length_a   1.000
_cell.length_b   1.000
_cell.length_c   1.000
_cell.angle_alpha   90.00
_cell.angle_beta   90.00
_cell.angle_gamma   90.00
#
_symmetry.space_group_name_H-M   'P 1'
#
loop_
_entity.id
_entity.type
_entity.pdbx_description
1 polymer ?
#
loop_
_entity_poly.entity_id
_entity_poly.type
_entity_poly.pdbx_seq_one_letter_code
_entity_poly.pdbx_strand_id
1 'polypeptide(L)'
;VPLPNDTLWLECTNPTLPLGYVHHSIAGHDALLVGPNGGTLCQLPTYADSLNTQVNNTLVTLQPDGSAKVEVKQTSRLFQYEDMASIIDMKPARQKDWLRSDINLVQAKVDAIRANEIKQKEPQLDISYTIESEQYGNKTGKRLFIPINIFHRSFYSPNNQGERTQSIQTNYGYLDIDSISIRLPEGYEIESLPKSV
;
A
#
# COMPACT_ATOMS: atom_id res chain seq x y z
N VAL A 1 -28.08 -9.33 3.66
CA VAL A 1 -29.20 -9.12 4.61
C VAL A 1 -29.87 -7.80 4.28
N PRO A 2 -31.16 -7.80 3.89
CA PRO A 2 -31.88 -6.56 3.60
C PRO A 2 -32.08 -5.74 4.89
N LEU A 3 -31.91 -4.43 4.77
CA LEU A 3 -32.20 -3.43 5.79
C LEU A 3 -33.32 -2.49 5.28
N PRO A 4 -33.98 -1.65 6.11
CA PRO A 4 -35.07 -0.81 5.65
C PRO A 4 -34.79 0.09 4.45
N ASN A 5 -33.56 0.55 4.27
CA ASN A 5 -33.12 1.43 3.17
C ASN A 5 -31.76 1.03 2.58
N ASP A 6 -31.27 -0.16 2.88
CA ASP A 6 -29.95 -0.63 2.44
C ASP A 6 -29.90 -2.17 2.39
N THR A 7 -28.81 -2.71 1.92
CA THR A 7 -28.50 -4.14 1.96
C THR A 7 -27.14 -4.34 2.62
N LEU A 8 -27.12 -5.10 3.72
CA LEU A 8 -25.85 -5.50 4.33
C LEU A 8 -25.33 -6.74 3.61
N TRP A 9 -24.22 -6.59 2.93
CA TRP A 9 -23.49 -7.69 2.31
C TRP A 9 -22.59 -8.37 3.33
N LEU A 10 -22.53 -9.69 3.30
CA LEU A 10 -21.73 -10.50 4.21
C LEU A 10 -20.78 -11.36 3.39
N GLU A 11 -19.49 -11.15 3.58
CA GLU A 11 -18.48 -12.06 3.08
C GLU A 11 -18.34 -13.24 4.06
N CYS A 12 -18.68 -14.43 3.60
CA CYS A 12 -18.70 -15.64 4.44
C CYS A 12 -17.52 -16.57 4.20
N THR A 13 -16.70 -16.30 3.16
CA THR A 13 -15.54 -17.14 2.81
C THR A 13 -14.27 -16.67 3.52
N ASN A 14 -14.23 -15.40 3.91
CA ASN A 14 -13.12 -14.83 4.68
C ASN A 14 -13.63 -14.16 5.98
N PRO A 15 -13.59 -14.87 7.12
CA PRO A 15 -14.11 -14.37 8.39
C PRO A 15 -13.28 -13.24 9.01
N THR A 16 -12.12 -12.91 8.45
CA THR A 16 -11.26 -11.83 8.95
C THR A 16 -11.68 -10.46 8.40
N LEU A 17 -12.45 -10.44 7.31
CA LEU A 17 -12.91 -9.20 6.69
C LEU A 17 -14.00 -8.50 7.53
N PRO A 18 -14.05 -7.16 7.50
CA PRO A 18 -15.04 -6.39 8.22
C PRO A 18 -16.47 -6.62 7.72
N LEU A 19 -17.43 -6.48 8.65
CA LEU A 19 -18.84 -6.59 8.34
C LEU A 19 -19.29 -5.53 7.32
N GLY A 20 -19.95 -5.96 6.26
CA GLY A 20 -20.48 -5.08 5.21
C GLY A 20 -19.47 -4.67 4.15
N TYR A 21 -18.22 -5.11 4.28
CA TYR A 21 -17.19 -4.95 3.27
C TYR A 21 -17.28 -6.06 2.22
N VAL A 22 -17.06 -5.72 0.96
CA VAL A 22 -17.07 -6.67 -0.17
C VAL A 22 -15.66 -6.85 -0.68
N HIS A 23 -15.19 -8.10 -0.70
CA HIS A 23 -13.84 -8.47 -1.14
C HIS A 23 -13.57 -8.06 -2.59
N HIS A 24 -12.34 -7.66 -2.90
CA HIS A 24 -11.95 -7.18 -4.24
C HIS A 24 -12.25 -8.20 -5.36
N SER A 25 -12.13 -9.50 -5.09
CA SER A 25 -12.33 -10.54 -6.10
C SER A 25 -13.79 -10.72 -6.55
N ILE A 26 -14.76 -10.19 -5.77
CA ILE A 26 -16.19 -10.28 -6.09
C ILE A 26 -16.87 -8.91 -6.22
N ALA A 27 -16.21 -7.83 -5.82
CA ALA A 27 -16.74 -6.48 -5.93
C ALA A 27 -17.14 -6.15 -7.38
N GLY A 28 -18.33 -5.60 -7.55
CA GLY A 28 -18.89 -5.27 -8.86
C GLY A 28 -19.36 -6.45 -9.72
N HIS A 29 -19.23 -7.70 -9.23
CA HIS A 29 -19.74 -8.87 -9.95
C HIS A 29 -21.26 -8.99 -9.82
N ASP A 30 -21.86 -9.70 -10.77
CA ASP A 30 -23.26 -10.07 -10.71
C ASP A 30 -23.47 -11.19 -9.68
N ALA A 31 -24.50 -11.06 -8.88
CA ALA A 31 -24.93 -12.03 -7.89
C ALA A 31 -26.40 -12.40 -8.09
N LEU A 32 -26.77 -13.64 -7.79
CA LEU A 32 -28.13 -14.09 -7.80
C LEU A 32 -28.72 -13.98 -6.38
N LEU A 33 -29.62 -13.01 -6.19
CA LEU A 33 -30.38 -12.89 -4.96
C LEU A 33 -31.56 -13.88 -5.00
N VAL A 34 -31.50 -14.92 -4.19
CA VAL A 34 -32.54 -15.96 -4.11
C VAL A 34 -33.59 -15.56 -3.05
N GLY A 35 -34.83 -15.45 -3.47
CA GLY A 35 -35.97 -15.13 -2.63
C GLY A 35 -37.06 -16.19 -2.74
N PRO A 36 -38.17 -16.07 -1.94
CA PRO A 36 -39.30 -17.02 -1.92
C PRO A 36 -39.99 -17.19 -3.29
N ASN A 37 -39.93 -16.16 -4.13
CA ASN A 37 -40.62 -16.11 -5.44
C ASN A 37 -39.66 -16.29 -6.61
N GLY A 38 -38.44 -16.78 -6.39
CA GLY A 38 -37.42 -16.98 -7.41
C GLY A 38 -36.14 -16.19 -7.19
N GLY A 39 -35.33 -16.04 -8.24
CA GLY A 39 -34.04 -15.34 -8.20
C GLY A 39 -34.08 -14.02 -8.96
N THR A 40 -33.36 -13.02 -8.46
CA THR A 40 -33.14 -11.73 -9.14
C THR A 40 -31.64 -11.48 -9.25
N LEU A 41 -31.16 -11.13 -10.44
CA LEU A 41 -29.79 -10.69 -10.64
C LEU A 41 -29.62 -9.29 -10.04
N CYS A 42 -28.55 -9.12 -9.29
CA CYS A 42 -28.12 -7.83 -8.75
C CYS A 42 -26.61 -7.71 -8.85
N GLN A 43 -26.13 -6.49 -8.91
CA GLN A 43 -24.69 -6.23 -8.91
C GLN A 43 -24.20 -6.01 -7.48
N LEU A 44 -23.08 -6.66 -7.11
CA LEU A 44 -22.43 -6.43 -5.83
C LEU A 44 -21.82 -5.02 -5.79
N PRO A 45 -21.75 -4.40 -4.60
CA PRO A 45 -21.09 -3.12 -4.44
C PRO A 45 -19.65 -3.16 -4.94
N THR A 46 -19.18 -2.04 -5.47
CA THR A 46 -17.79 -1.78 -5.79
C THR A 46 -17.38 -0.43 -5.21
N TYR A 47 -16.09 -0.15 -5.22
CA TYR A 47 -15.53 1.09 -4.71
C TYR A 47 -14.84 1.85 -5.84
N ALA A 48 -14.93 3.18 -5.82
CA ALA A 48 -14.20 4.00 -6.78
C ALA A 48 -12.68 3.83 -6.59
N ASP A 49 -11.93 3.81 -7.68
CA ASP A 49 -10.48 3.61 -7.69
C ASP A 49 -9.76 4.60 -6.76
N SER A 50 -10.24 5.84 -6.74
CA SER A 50 -9.72 6.92 -5.88
C SER A 50 -9.92 6.71 -4.37
N LEU A 51 -10.75 5.75 -3.97
CA LEU A 51 -10.96 5.37 -2.57
C LEU A 51 -10.04 4.22 -2.14
N ASN A 52 -9.56 3.41 -3.10
CA ASN A 52 -8.59 2.34 -2.87
C ASN A 52 -7.20 2.94 -2.72
N THR A 53 -6.89 3.49 -1.56
CA THR A 53 -5.69 4.31 -1.38
C THR A 53 -4.65 3.65 -0.50
N GLN A 54 -3.37 3.85 -0.87
CA GLN A 54 -2.23 3.71 0.01
C GLN A 54 -1.52 5.04 0.11
N VAL A 55 -1.40 5.58 1.31
CA VAL A 55 -0.76 6.87 1.57
C VAL A 55 0.44 6.65 2.48
N ASN A 56 1.65 6.95 1.98
CA ASN A 56 2.88 6.91 2.75
C ASN A 56 3.33 8.32 3.10
N ASN A 57 3.50 8.59 4.40
CA ASN A 57 4.13 9.81 4.91
C ASN A 57 5.47 9.42 5.53
N THR A 58 6.56 9.89 4.93
CA THR A 58 7.92 9.44 5.25
C THR A 58 8.81 10.62 5.61
N LEU A 59 9.52 10.48 6.73
CA LEU A 59 10.56 11.40 7.15
C LEU A 59 11.91 10.69 7.13
N VAL A 60 12.82 11.16 6.29
CA VAL A 60 14.21 10.69 6.21
C VAL A 60 15.11 11.66 6.93
N THR A 61 15.90 11.18 7.88
CA THR A 61 16.98 11.96 8.52
C THR A 61 18.31 11.41 8.05
N LEU A 62 18.93 12.13 7.11
CA LEU A 62 20.19 11.73 6.45
C LEU A 62 21.39 12.15 7.28
N GLN A 63 22.44 11.32 7.29
CA GLN A 63 23.72 11.59 7.93
C GLN A 63 24.82 11.92 6.90
N PRO A 64 25.92 12.61 7.29
CA PRO A 64 27.00 12.98 6.39
C PRO A 64 27.75 11.80 5.76
N ASP A 65 27.66 10.61 6.34
CA ASP A 65 28.27 9.37 5.83
C ASP A 65 27.40 8.64 4.79
N GLY A 66 26.14 9.08 4.59
CA GLY A 66 25.18 8.48 3.70
C GLY A 66 24.23 7.48 4.37
N SER A 67 24.38 7.24 5.69
CA SER A 67 23.40 6.50 6.46
C SER A 67 22.15 7.35 6.72
N ALA A 68 21.01 6.71 7.03
CA ALA A 68 19.79 7.41 7.37
C ALA A 68 18.91 6.63 8.34
N LYS A 69 18.16 7.40 9.14
CA LYS A 69 16.97 6.94 9.85
C LYS A 69 15.73 7.42 9.11
N VAL A 70 14.81 6.50 8.85
CA VAL A 70 13.55 6.77 8.16
C VAL A 70 12.38 6.44 9.08
N GLU A 71 11.43 7.33 9.18
CA GLU A 71 10.18 7.14 9.90
C GLU A 71 9.04 7.10 8.88
N VAL A 72 8.29 6.00 8.88
CA VAL A 72 7.20 5.78 7.92
C VAL A 72 5.87 5.71 8.66
N LYS A 73 4.87 6.39 8.10
CA LYS A 73 3.45 6.25 8.46
C LYS A 73 2.69 5.94 7.19
N GLN A 74 2.09 4.76 7.14
CA GLN A 74 1.32 4.26 6.01
C GLN A 74 -0.14 4.09 6.41
N THR A 75 -1.04 4.54 5.56
CA THR A 75 -2.49 4.30 5.68
C THR A 75 -2.96 3.61 4.42
N SER A 76 -3.55 2.42 4.57
CA SER A 76 -4.12 1.63 3.47
C SER A 76 -5.62 1.48 3.66
N ARG A 77 -6.41 1.67 2.58
CA ARG A 77 -7.88 1.65 2.61
C ARG A 77 -8.45 0.69 1.58
N LEU A 78 -9.61 0.13 1.89
CA LEU A 78 -10.40 -0.74 1.02
C LEU A 78 -9.57 -1.90 0.46
N PHE A 79 -9.44 -2.07 -0.86
CA PHE A 79 -8.69 -3.18 -1.45
C PHE A 79 -7.21 -3.13 -1.09
N GLN A 80 -6.61 -1.94 -0.98
CA GLN A 80 -5.26 -1.78 -0.47
C GLN A 80 -5.13 -2.18 1.02
N TYR A 81 -6.21 -2.05 1.82
CA TYR A 81 -6.24 -2.60 3.17
C TYR A 81 -6.18 -4.12 3.16
N GLU A 82 -6.88 -4.81 2.25
CA GLU A 82 -6.87 -6.28 2.18
C GLU A 82 -5.45 -6.83 1.97
N ASP A 83 -4.69 -6.21 1.06
CA ASP A 83 -3.32 -6.63 0.76
C ASP A 83 -2.40 -6.52 1.98
N MET A 84 -2.70 -5.56 2.87
CA MET A 84 -1.90 -5.25 4.05
C MET A 84 -2.38 -5.93 5.34
N ALA A 85 -3.66 -6.29 5.44
CA ALA A 85 -4.30 -6.70 6.69
C ALA A 85 -3.63 -7.92 7.33
N SER A 86 -3.07 -8.82 6.53
CA SER A 86 -2.38 -10.03 7.02
C SER A 86 -1.18 -9.73 7.95
N ILE A 87 -0.63 -8.52 7.91
CA ILE A 87 0.51 -8.14 8.77
C ILE A 87 0.16 -8.19 10.25
N ILE A 88 -1.11 -7.96 10.60
CA ILE A 88 -1.58 -7.89 12.00
C ILE A 88 -1.36 -9.22 12.72
N ASP A 89 -1.63 -10.31 12.03
CA ASP A 89 -1.54 -11.68 12.59
C ASP A 89 -0.15 -12.29 12.44
N MET A 90 0.78 -11.59 11.80
CA MET A 90 2.16 -12.08 11.64
C MET A 90 2.96 -11.96 12.94
N LYS A 91 3.85 -12.92 13.17
CA LYS A 91 4.87 -12.81 14.22
C LYS A 91 5.81 -11.62 13.95
N PRO A 92 6.34 -10.95 14.99
CA PRO A 92 7.16 -9.74 14.82
C PRO A 92 8.33 -9.87 13.83
N ALA A 93 9.01 -11.01 13.81
CA ALA A 93 10.10 -11.23 12.85
C ALA A 93 9.58 -11.22 11.40
N ARG A 94 8.44 -11.90 11.14
CA ARG A 94 7.84 -11.96 9.82
C ARG A 94 7.27 -10.60 9.37
N GLN A 95 6.73 -9.80 10.30
CA GLN A 95 6.32 -8.43 10.00
C GLN A 95 7.49 -7.60 9.47
N LYS A 96 8.66 -7.70 10.12
CA LYS A 96 9.88 -7.00 9.68
C LYS A 96 10.33 -7.45 8.29
N ASP A 97 10.38 -8.76 8.05
CA ASP A 97 10.79 -9.31 6.75
C ASP A 97 9.81 -8.90 5.65
N TRP A 98 8.51 -8.90 5.94
CA TRP A 98 7.47 -8.53 5.01
C TRP A 98 7.57 -7.04 4.61
N LEU A 99 7.65 -6.12 5.59
CA LEU A 99 7.85 -4.70 5.33
C LEU A 99 9.20 -4.43 4.63
N ARG A 100 10.25 -5.20 5.00
CA ARG A 100 11.57 -5.07 4.37
C ARG A 100 11.53 -5.44 2.89
N SER A 101 10.69 -6.39 2.47
CA SER A 101 10.60 -6.80 1.06
C SER A 101 10.02 -5.72 0.14
N ASP A 102 9.27 -4.78 0.70
CA ASP A 102 8.69 -3.64 -0.03
C ASP A 102 9.61 -2.40 -0.09
N ILE A 103 10.79 -2.48 0.54
CA ILE A 103 11.73 -1.37 0.63
C ILE A 103 12.91 -1.60 -0.31
N ASN A 104 13.10 -0.69 -1.25
CA ASN A 104 14.21 -0.73 -2.21
C ASN A 104 15.47 -0.04 -1.65
N LEU A 105 15.97 -0.55 -0.52
CA LEU A 105 17.24 -0.14 0.09
C LEU A 105 18.10 -1.34 0.42
N VAL A 106 19.39 -1.24 0.18
CA VAL A 106 20.36 -2.26 0.60
C VAL A 106 20.53 -2.18 2.12
N GLN A 107 20.60 -3.34 2.78
CA GLN A 107 20.88 -3.45 4.23
C GLN A 107 19.94 -2.62 5.13
N ALA A 108 18.67 -2.46 4.72
CA ALA A 108 17.68 -1.79 5.54
C ALA A 108 17.22 -2.69 6.71
N LYS A 109 17.17 -2.14 7.90
CA LYS A 109 16.66 -2.80 9.11
C LYS A 109 15.35 -2.13 9.52
N VAL A 110 14.26 -2.91 9.57
CA VAL A 110 12.94 -2.44 9.98
C VAL A 110 12.73 -2.73 11.45
N ASP A 111 12.27 -1.72 12.20
CA ASP A 111 11.99 -1.81 13.63
C ASP A 111 10.77 -0.95 14.04
N ALA A 112 10.39 -1.03 15.32
CA ALA A 112 9.34 -0.21 15.95
C ALA A 112 7.98 -0.25 15.25
N ILE A 113 7.59 -1.42 14.73
CA ILE A 113 6.34 -1.61 14.00
C ILE A 113 5.15 -1.45 14.95
N ARG A 114 4.18 -0.62 14.54
CA ARG A 114 2.88 -0.49 15.17
C ARG A 114 1.81 -0.53 14.10
N ALA A 115 0.76 -1.32 14.32
CA ALA A 115 -0.38 -1.42 13.42
C ALA A 115 -1.67 -1.11 14.19
N ASN A 116 -2.56 -0.36 13.58
CA ASN A 116 -3.87 -0.05 14.11
C ASN A 116 -4.91 -0.31 13.01
N GLU A 117 -5.78 -1.27 13.23
CA GLU A 117 -6.81 -1.68 12.28
C GLU A 117 -8.15 -1.06 12.65
N ILE A 118 -8.84 -0.51 11.64
CA ILE A 118 -10.18 0.04 11.76
C ILE A 118 -11.12 -0.84 10.94
N LYS A 119 -11.81 -1.79 11.62
CA LYS A 119 -12.75 -2.72 11.01
C LYS A 119 -14.15 -2.08 10.91
N GLN A 120 -14.46 -1.56 9.75
CA GLN A 120 -15.74 -0.97 9.39
C GLN A 120 -16.08 -1.28 7.93
N LYS A 121 -17.25 -0.83 7.42
CA LYS A 121 -17.68 -1.03 6.02
C LYS A 121 -16.65 -0.51 5.00
N GLU A 122 -15.91 0.52 5.36
CA GLU A 122 -14.73 1.00 4.63
C GLU A 122 -13.50 0.81 5.51
N PRO A 123 -12.85 -0.36 5.45
CA PRO A 123 -11.77 -0.68 6.35
C PRO A 123 -10.51 0.14 6.06
N GLN A 124 -9.72 0.33 7.12
CA GLN A 124 -8.45 1.03 7.08
C GLN A 124 -7.43 0.34 7.96
N LEU A 125 -6.19 0.34 7.53
CA LEU A 125 -5.04 -0.08 8.32
C LEU A 125 -4.02 1.04 8.36
N ASP A 126 -3.67 1.48 9.56
CA ASP A 126 -2.58 2.42 9.80
C ASP A 126 -1.38 1.65 10.33
N ILE A 127 -0.23 1.77 9.64
CA ILE A 127 1.02 1.16 10.07
C ILE A 127 2.07 2.26 10.25
N SER A 128 2.83 2.19 11.33
CA SER A 128 4.02 3.01 11.50
C SER A 128 5.22 2.14 11.84
N TYR A 129 6.38 2.48 11.28
CA TYR A 129 7.63 1.78 11.53
C TYR A 129 8.83 2.67 11.26
N THR A 130 10.01 2.21 11.70
CA THR A 130 11.28 2.87 11.43
C THR A 130 12.17 1.99 10.58
N ILE A 131 13.00 2.62 9.75
CA ILE A 131 14.03 1.96 8.97
C ILE A 131 15.37 2.58 9.32
N GLU A 132 16.36 1.76 9.61
CA GLU A 132 17.76 2.17 9.69
C GLU A 132 18.48 1.59 8.46
N SER A 133 19.23 2.44 7.75
CA SER A 133 20.04 2.05 6.60
C SER A 133 21.42 2.68 6.71
N GLU A 134 22.44 1.84 6.72
CA GLU A 134 23.83 2.31 6.72
C GLU A 134 24.23 2.87 5.35
N GLN A 135 23.49 2.53 4.31
CA GLN A 135 23.73 2.95 2.94
C GLN A 135 22.42 3.42 2.26
N TYR A 136 21.81 4.47 2.83
CA TYR A 136 20.65 5.12 2.20
C TYR A 136 21.09 5.90 0.96
N GLY A 137 22.18 6.65 1.05
CA GLY A 137 22.78 7.40 -0.03
C GLY A 137 24.21 6.96 -0.35
N ASN A 138 24.59 7.15 -1.61
CA ASN A 138 25.95 6.90 -2.07
C ASN A 138 26.79 8.18 -1.97
N LYS A 139 27.85 8.16 -1.16
CA LYS A 139 28.79 9.27 -1.02
C LYS A 139 29.93 9.17 -2.02
N THR A 140 30.14 10.23 -2.79
CA THR A 140 31.27 10.37 -3.71
C THR A 140 31.94 11.71 -3.47
N GLY A 141 33.07 11.70 -2.79
CA GLY A 141 33.77 12.91 -2.37
C GLY A 141 32.90 13.74 -1.40
N LYS A 142 32.51 14.96 -1.82
CA LYS A 142 31.63 15.86 -1.04
C LYS A 142 30.14 15.72 -1.41
N ARG A 143 29.78 14.89 -2.40
CA ARG A 143 28.41 14.71 -2.88
C ARG A 143 27.77 13.48 -2.28
N LEU A 144 26.46 13.57 -1.99
CA LEU A 144 25.59 12.47 -1.63
C LEU A 144 24.52 12.30 -2.72
N PHE A 145 24.45 11.12 -3.30
CA PHE A 145 23.40 10.72 -4.23
C PHE A 145 22.38 9.89 -3.46
N ILE A 146 21.15 10.38 -3.33
CA ILE A 146 20.11 9.77 -2.51
C ILE A 146 18.88 9.40 -3.35
N PRO A 147 18.23 8.24 -3.10
CA PRO A 147 16.94 7.93 -3.67
C PRO A 147 15.89 8.87 -3.08
N ILE A 148 14.99 9.39 -3.91
CA ILE A 148 13.87 10.20 -3.42
C ILE A 148 12.77 9.30 -2.86
N ASN A 149 12.43 8.22 -3.57
CA ASN A 149 11.45 7.24 -3.12
C ASN A 149 12.11 5.87 -2.92
N ILE A 150 11.87 5.27 -1.76
CA ILE A 150 12.42 3.98 -1.36
C ILE A 150 11.39 2.84 -1.40
N PHE A 151 10.12 3.15 -1.64
CA PHE A 151 9.08 2.15 -1.71
C PHE A 151 9.11 1.42 -3.05
N HIS A 152 8.67 0.17 -3.00
CA HIS A 152 8.59 -0.66 -4.18
C HIS A 152 7.61 -0.02 -5.18
N ARG A 153 8.08 0.16 -6.41
CA ARG A 153 7.22 0.55 -7.53
C ARG A 153 6.87 -0.71 -8.30
N SER A 154 5.60 -0.83 -8.69
CA SER A 154 5.22 -1.89 -9.61
C SER A 154 6.03 -1.78 -10.91
N PHE A 155 6.91 -2.75 -11.14
CA PHE A 155 7.71 -2.84 -12.36
C PHE A 155 7.06 -3.78 -13.40
N TYR A 156 5.72 -3.89 -13.38
CA TYR A 156 5.08 -4.66 -14.41
C TYR A 156 5.30 -3.98 -15.77
N SER A 157 6.31 -4.42 -16.48
CA SER A 157 6.52 -4.09 -17.89
C SER A 157 5.98 -5.24 -18.72
N PRO A 158 4.88 -5.05 -19.45
CA PRO A 158 4.38 -6.10 -20.34
C PRO A 158 5.45 -6.45 -21.36
N ASN A 159 5.68 -7.75 -21.53
CA ASN A 159 6.63 -8.26 -22.52
C ASN A 159 6.19 -7.79 -23.92
N ASN A 160 6.99 -6.90 -24.52
CA ASN A 160 6.65 -6.26 -25.81
C ASN A 160 7.15 -7.13 -26.97
N GLN A 161 6.67 -8.37 -27.07
CA GLN A 161 6.97 -9.28 -28.18
C GLN A 161 5.87 -9.21 -29.25
N GLY A 162 5.87 -8.12 -30.04
CA GLY A 162 4.93 -7.92 -31.14
C GLY A 162 3.75 -6.99 -30.82
N GLU A 163 2.81 -6.84 -31.79
CA GLU A 163 1.60 -6.05 -31.60
C GLU A 163 0.70 -6.70 -30.54
N ARG A 164 0.29 -5.90 -29.56
CA ARG A 164 -0.63 -6.35 -28.52
C ARG A 164 -2.05 -6.39 -29.08
N THR A 165 -2.66 -7.56 -29.02
CA THR A 165 -4.05 -7.79 -29.47
C THR A 165 -5.06 -7.84 -28.32
N GLN A 166 -4.58 -7.90 -27.05
CA GLN A 166 -5.44 -7.96 -25.87
C GLN A 166 -5.15 -6.79 -24.93
N SER A 167 -6.20 -6.30 -24.24
CA SER A 167 -6.08 -5.28 -23.20
C SER A 167 -5.38 -5.85 -21.96
N ILE A 168 -4.66 -4.98 -21.22
CA ILE A 168 -4.22 -5.29 -19.87
C ILE A 168 -5.34 -4.89 -18.94
N GLN A 169 -5.73 -5.80 -18.06
CA GLN A 169 -6.73 -5.54 -17.03
C GLN A 169 -6.06 -5.71 -15.66
N THR A 170 -6.19 -4.71 -14.81
CA THR A 170 -5.83 -4.79 -13.39
C THR A 170 -7.00 -5.37 -12.60
N ASN A 171 -6.72 -6.02 -11.48
CA ASN A 171 -7.78 -6.59 -10.62
C ASN A 171 -8.71 -5.53 -10.07
N TYR A 172 -8.17 -4.35 -9.76
CA TYR A 172 -8.91 -3.16 -9.32
C TYR A 172 -8.06 -1.91 -9.60
N GLY A 173 -8.72 -0.73 -9.65
CA GLY A 173 -8.03 0.54 -9.71
C GLY A 173 -7.66 1.03 -8.30
N TYR A 174 -6.56 1.75 -8.18
CA TYR A 174 -6.02 2.22 -6.91
C TYR A 174 -5.29 3.56 -7.06
N LEU A 175 -5.01 4.18 -5.92
CA LEU A 175 -4.26 5.44 -5.84
C LEU A 175 -3.20 5.34 -4.74
N ASP A 176 -1.91 5.39 -5.15
CA ASP A 176 -0.78 5.45 -4.23
C ASP A 176 -0.25 6.88 -4.13
N ILE A 177 -0.04 7.34 -2.90
CA ILE A 177 0.46 8.67 -2.61
C ILE A 177 1.66 8.56 -1.67
N ASP A 178 2.85 8.96 -2.15
CA ASP A 178 4.07 9.01 -1.35
C ASP A 178 4.45 10.47 -1.07
N SER A 179 4.43 10.85 0.20
CA SER A 179 4.91 12.14 0.69
C SER A 179 6.21 11.94 1.46
N ILE A 180 7.33 12.40 0.91
CA ILE A 180 8.65 12.15 1.47
C ILE A 180 9.36 13.46 1.79
N SER A 181 9.69 13.64 3.07
CA SER A 181 10.48 14.76 3.58
C SER A 181 11.89 14.28 3.92
N ILE A 182 12.92 14.96 3.40
CA ILE A 182 14.33 14.60 3.64
C ILE A 182 15.00 15.72 4.39
N ARG A 183 15.47 15.44 5.62
CA ARG A 183 16.34 16.34 6.39
C ARG A 183 17.79 16.09 6.00
N LEU A 184 18.40 17.10 5.39
CA LEU A 184 19.79 17.06 5.00
C LEU A 184 20.70 17.23 6.24
N PRO A 185 21.93 16.65 6.23
CA PRO A 185 22.92 16.92 7.24
C PRO A 185 23.35 18.40 7.23
N GLU A 186 23.85 18.88 8.36
CA GLU A 186 24.38 20.24 8.46
C GLU A 186 25.52 20.47 7.45
N GLY A 187 25.48 21.62 6.78
CA GLY A 187 26.46 22.00 5.74
C GLY A 187 26.23 21.39 4.36
N TYR A 188 25.12 20.65 4.17
CA TYR A 188 24.73 20.16 2.85
C TYR A 188 23.59 21.00 2.24
N GLU A 189 23.64 21.17 0.93
CA GLU A 189 22.61 21.86 0.13
C GLU A 189 22.23 21.01 -1.09
N ILE A 190 21.08 21.31 -1.67
CA ILE A 190 20.60 20.60 -2.85
C ILE A 190 21.32 21.16 -4.09
N GLU A 191 22.14 20.32 -4.74
CA GLU A 191 22.81 20.66 -5.99
C GLU A 191 21.91 20.43 -7.22
N SER A 192 21.13 19.35 -7.21
CA SER A 192 20.25 18.98 -8.32
C SER A 192 19.07 18.15 -7.85
N LEU A 193 17.91 18.35 -8.49
CA LEU A 193 16.72 17.53 -8.32
C LEU A 193 16.36 16.87 -9.65
N PRO A 194 15.74 15.68 -9.65
CA PRO A 194 15.17 15.10 -10.84
C PRO A 194 14.09 16.04 -11.42
N LYS A 195 13.94 16.01 -12.74
CA LYS A 195 12.82 16.71 -13.36
C LYS A 195 11.52 16.05 -12.96
N SER A 196 10.50 16.87 -12.64
CA SER A 196 9.12 16.38 -12.52
C SER A 196 8.67 15.77 -13.86
N VAL A 197 8.01 14.63 -13.75
CA VAL A 197 7.41 13.91 -14.87
C VAL A 197 5.97 14.35 -15.05
#